data_d218288920af20dcb55697183ae93cb9
#
_entry.id   d218288920af20dcb55697183ae93cb9
#
_cell.length_a   1.000
_cell.length_b   1.000
_cell.length_c   1.000
_cell.angle_alpha   90.00
_cell.angle_beta   90.00
_cell.angle_gamma   90.00
#
_symmetry.space_group_name_H-M   'P 1'
#
loop_
_entity.id
_entity.type
_entity.pdbx_description
1 polymer ?
#
loop_
_entity_poly.entity_id
_entity_poly.type
_entity_poly.pdbx_seq_one_letter_code
_entity_poly.pdbx_strand_id
1 'polypeptide(L)'
;MLLEFARGKRVVHVGFVDEHRIEAKVAGGRWLHERLAEAASSLVGLDVEEEGVRWAAERGFEAHVADAQSPDAVAALGLEPADVVVAGEVIEHLDAPGPFLRAMRRLVTPTGLLVVTTPNAYRLLNFLAPATGVELVHPDHTAWHSPHTLANLLARNGWEPEGAAYYQNPPPKIAGPVGAAVRGARALFVTAGRLAPYWSDGLIVWSHPREGPAPG
;
A
#
# COMPACT_ATOMS: atom_id res chain seq x y z
N MET A 1 -6.45 -1.42 -11.40
CA MET A 1 -6.90 -0.34 -10.50
C MET A 1 -5.76 0.60 -10.11
N LEU A 2 -4.71 0.21 -9.32
CA LEU A 2 -3.62 1.16 -8.96
C LEU A 2 -3.00 1.82 -10.21
N LEU A 3 -2.68 1.05 -11.23
CA LEU A 3 -2.14 1.57 -12.49
C LEU A 3 -3.14 2.45 -13.27
N GLU A 4 -4.42 2.28 -13.07
CA GLU A 4 -5.46 3.13 -13.68
C GLU A 4 -5.51 4.48 -12.99
N PHE A 5 -5.42 4.52 -11.66
CA PHE A 5 -5.29 5.78 -10.92
C PHE A 5 -4.01 6.55 -11.32
N ALA A 6 -2.91 5.83 -11.56
CA ALA A 6 -1.61 6.42 -11.91
C ALA A 6 -1.50 6.89 -13.38
N ARG A 7 -2.37 6.40 -14.28
CA ARG A 7 -2.20 6.58 -15.73
C ARG A 7 -2.16 8.04 -16.16
N GLY A 8 -1.00 8.47 -16.67
CA GLY A 8 -0.77 9.82 -17.15
C GLY A 8 -0.78 10.89 -16.06
N LYS A 9 -0.65 10.51 -14.79
CA LYS A 9 -0.67 11.37 -13.61
C LYS A 9 0.72 11.54 -13.02
N ARG A 10 0.94 12.62 -12.26
CA ARG A 10 2.08 12.74 -11.36
C ARG A 10 1.80 11.90 -10.13
N VAL A 11 2.71 10.99 -9.80
CA VAL A 11 2.52 10.02 -8.72
C VAL A 11 3.65 10.12 -7.70
N VAL A 12 3.30 10.08 -6.42
CA VAL A 12 4.25 9.79 -5.34
C VAL A 12 3.93 8.40 -4.79
N HIS A 13 4.93 7.52 -4.72
CA HIS A 13 4.80 6.16 -4.17
C HIS A 13 5.57 6.06 -2.85
N VAL A 14 4.85 5.93 -1.76
CA VAL A 14 5.39 5.83 -0.39
C VAL A 14 5.45 4.38 0.04
N GLY A 15 6.58 3.97 0.65
CA GLY A 15 6.82 2.57 1.02
C GLY A 15 7.09 1.71 -0.21
N PHE A 16 7.90 2.21 -1.14
CA PHE A 16 8.12 1.54 -2.42
C PHE A 16 9.20 0.47 -2.39
N VAL A 17 10.04 0.49 -1.35
CA VAL A 17 11.09 -0.50 -1.15
C VAL A 17 10.49 -1.76 -0.53
N ASP A 18 10.68 -2.86 -1.20
CA ASP A 18 10.33 -4.19 -0.71
C ASP A 18 11.58 -4.81 -0.10
N GLU A 19 11.80 -4.67 1.18
CA GLU A 19 12.97 -5.20 1.89
C GLU A 19 13.36 -6.60 1.41
N HIS A 20 14.63 -6.81 1.07
CA HIS A 20 15.22 -8.09 0.63
C HIS A 20 14.56 -8.77 -0.58
N ARG A 21 13.51 -8.18 -1.19
CA ARG A 21 12.71 -8.78 -2.28
C ARG A 21 12.66 -7.95 -3.55
N ILE A 22 13.19 -6.72 -3.53
CA ILE A 22 13.08 -5.79 -4.65
C ILE A 22 13.61 -6.42 -5.95
N GLU A 23 14.79 -7.02 -5.95
CA GLU A 23 15.39 -7.67 -7.13
C GLU A 23 14.54 -8.84 -7.65
N ALA A 24 14.03 -9.67 -6.75
CA ALA A 24 13.17 -10.79 -7.14
C ALA A 24 11.81 -10.34 -7.69
N LYS A 25 11.28 -9.19 -7.21
CA LYS A 25 10.06 -8.60 -7.74
C LYS A 25 10.29 -7.95 -9.10
N VAL A 26 11.40 -7.25 -9.28
CA VAL A 26 11.82 -6.68 -10.59
C VAL A 26 12.02 -7.80 -11.61
N ALA A 27 12.83 -8.81 -11.31
CA ALA A 27 13.05 -9.95 -12.18
C ALA A 27 11.75 -10.69 -12.55
N GLY A 28 10.74 -10.61 -11.70
CA GLY A 28 9.41 -11.17 -11.95
C GLY A 28 8.40 -10.20 -12.58
N GLY A 29 8.78 -8.96 -12.91
CA GLY A 29 7.87 -7.92 -13.43
C GLY A 29 6.73 -7.58 -12.45
N ARG A 30 7.00 -7.66 -11.15
CA ARG A 30 5.98 -7.50 -10.10
C ARG A 30 6.26 -6.36 -9.13
N TRP A 31 7.35 -5.64 -9.33
CA TRP A 31 7.63 -4.47 -8.50
C TRP A 31 6.66 -3.34 -8.84
N LEU A 32 5.85 -2.97 -7.87
CA LEU A 32 4.79 -2.00 -8.10
C LEU A 32 5.33 -0.64 -8.56
N HIS A 33 6.46 -0.21 -8.01
CA HIS A 33 7.08 1.07 -8.35
C HIS A 33 7.40 1.17 -9.85
N GLU A 34 8.07 0.17 -10.41
CA GLU A 34 8.37 0.11 -11.85
C GLU A 34 7.10 0.15 -12.71
N ARG A 35 6.09 -0.61 -12.33
CA ARG A 35 4.80 -0.62 -13.04
C ARG A 35 4.05 0.71 -12.95
N LEU A 36 4.17 1.41 -11.82
CA LEU A 36 3.64 2.76 -11.68
C LEU A 36 4.41 3.74 -12.57
N ALA A 37 5.74 3.62 -12.65
CA ALA A 37 6.57 4.43 -13.54
C ALA A 37 6.18 4.30 -15.02
N GLU A 38 5.85 3.07 -15.47
CA GLU A 38 5.37 2.81 -16.83
C GLU A 38 4.00 3.46 -17.12
N ALA A 39 3.16 3.63 -16.11
CA ALA A 39 1.81 4.15 -16.25
C ALA A 39 1.71 5.67 -16.04
N ALA A 40 2.51 6.21 -15.14
CA ALA A 40 2.49 7.60 -14.70
C ALA A 40 3.15 8.55 -15.73
N SER A 41 2.84 9.83 -15.66
CA SER A 41 3.60 10.88 -16.38
C SER A 41 4.91 11.23 -15.67
N SER A 42 4.94 11.12 -14.35
CA SER A 42 6.13 11.17 -13.49
C SER A 42 5.89 10.39 -12.21
N LEU A 43 6.95 9.83 -11.64
CA LEU A 43 6.90 9.06 -10.40
C LEU A 43 8.06 9.44 -9.49
N VAL A 44 7.74 9.71 -8.23
CA VAL A 44 8.71 9.91 -7.15
C VAL A 44 8.49 8.83 -6.10
N GLY A 45 9.56 8.17 -5.66
CA GLY A 45 9.54 7.20 -4.56
C GLY A 45 9.93 7.83 -3.23
N LEU A 46 9.21 7.51 -2.14
CA LEU A 46 9.60 7.85 -0.77
C LEU A 46 9.67 6.59 0.08
N ASP A 47 10.78 6.40 0.77
CA ASP A 47 10.95 5.29 1.72
C ASP A 47 11.93 5.66 2.83
N VAL A 48 11.90 4.94 3.94
CA VAL A 48 12.86 5.09 5.05
C VAL A 48 14.12 4.24 4.83
N GLU A 49 14.05 3.24 3.96
CA GLU A 49 15.10 2.26 3.73
C GLU A 49 16.12 2.82 2.72
N GLU A 50 17.28 3.27 3.24
CA GLU A 50 18.31 3.98 2.46
C GLU A 50 18.92 3.14 1.34
N GLU A 51 19.12 1.82 1.55
CA GLU A 51 19.77 0.96 0.56
C GLU A 51 18.88 0.76 -0.66
N GLY A 52 17.58 0.53 -0.46
CA GLY A 52 16.63 0.36 -1.55
C GLY A 52 16.35 1.66 -2.28
N VAL A 53 16.32 2.80 -1.57
CA VAL A 53 16.23 4.12 -2.22
C VAL A 53 17.43 4.35 -3.11
N ARG A 54 18.65 4.12 -2.61
CA ARG A 54 19.89 4.24 -3.40
C ARG A 54 19.87 3.27 -4.59
N TRP A 55 19.49 2.01 -4.36
CA TRP A 55 19.37 1.00 -5.40
C TRP A 55 18.42 1.42 -6.53
N ALA A 56 17.29 2.05 -6.20
CA ALA A 56 16.33 2.58 -7.17
C ALA A 56 16.91 3.78 -7.92
N ALA A 57 17.55 4.72 -7.21
CA ALA A 57 18.18 5.91 -7.81
C ALA A 57 19.27 5.53 -8.82
N GLU A 58 20.10 4.53 -8.53
CA GLU A 58 21.13 4.00 -9.45
C GLU A 58 20.52 3.42 -10.75
N ARG A 59 19.23 3.10 -10.73
CA ARG A 59 18.47 2.59 -11.89
C ARG A 59 17.62 3.65 -12.59
N GLY A 60 17.81 4.91 -12.19
CA GLY A 60 17.17 6.07 -12.84
C GLY A 60 15.78 6.41 -12.31
N PHE A 61 15.35 5.81 -11.20
CA PHE A 61 14.13 6.24 -10.52
C PHE A 61 14.40 7.46 -9.64
N GLU A 62 13.50 8.43 -9.67
CA GLU A 62 13.52 9.52 -8.69
C GLU A 62 13.03 8.98 -7.35
N ALA A 63 13.91 8.99 -6.33
CA ALA A 63 13.61 8.42 -5.03
C ALA A 63 14.34 9.18 -3.92
N HIS A 64 13.67 9.34 -2.77
CA HIS A 64 14.18 10.07 -1.62
C HIS A 64 13.99 9.27 -0.34
N VAL A 65 14.99 9.36 0.53
CA VAL A 65 14.89 8.83 1.90
C VAL A 65 14.09 9.81 2.74
N ALA A 66 12.97 9.38 3.29
CA ALA A 66 12.16 10.20 4.19
C ALA A 66 11.29 9.33 5.10
N ASP A 67 11.21 9.71 6.38
CA ASP A 67 10.19 9.19 7.28
C ASP A 67 8.84 9.85 6.96
N ALA A 68 7.96 9.10 6.32
CA ALA A 68 6.63 9.56 5.95
C ALA A 68 5.70 9.79 7.16
N GLN A 69 6.10 9.40 8.38
CA GLN A 69 5.40 9.75 9.61
C GLN A 69 5.76 11.17 10.11
N SER A 70 6.80 11.79 9.55
CA SER A 70 7.21 13.15 9.86
C SER A 70 6.75 14.13 8.79
N PRO A 71 5.69 14.93 9.03
CA PRO A 71 5.23 15.95 8.08
C PRO A 71 6.31 16.99 7.73
N ASP A 72 7.22 17.26 8.65
CA ASP A 72 8.31 18.23 8.43
C ASP A 72 9.42 17.62 7.56
N ALA A 73 9.75 16.33 7.74
CA ALA A 73 10.70 15.64 6.86
C ALA A 73 10.17 15.58 5.43
N VAL A 74 8.88 15.26 5.26
CA VAL A 74 8.23 15.26 3.94
C VAL A 74 8.20 16.66 3.33
N ALA A 75 7.89 17.70 4.11
CA ALA A 75 7.89 19.08 3.62
C ALA A 75 9.28 19.56 3.22
N ALA A 76 10.32 19.13 3.92
CA ALA A 76 11.72 19.50 3.62
C ALA A 76 12.22 18.99 2.25
N LEU A 77 11.57 17.97 1.68
CA LEU A 77 11.88 17.49 0.34
C LEU A 77 11.52 18.49 -0.76
N GLY A 78 10.61 19.43 -0.50
CA GLY A 78 10.19 20.45 -1.46
C GLY A 78 9.53 19.87 -2.72
N LEU A 79 8.93 18.70 -2.65
CA LEU A 79 8.28 18.05 -3.78
C LEU A 79 7.03 18.81 -4.22
N GLU A 80 6.85 18.91 -5.53
CA GLU A 80 5.59 19.40 -6.09
C GLU A 80 4.44 18.45 -5.79
N PRO A 81 3.27 18.94 -5.35
CA PRO A 81 2.13 18.09 -5.06
C PRO A 81 1.72 17.23 -6.26
N ALA A 82 1.48 15.95 -6.01
CA ALA A 82 1.12 14.96 -7.01
C ALA A 82 -0.40 14.87 -7.22
N ASP A 83 -0.80 14.35 -8.37
CA ASP A 83 -2.21 14.04 -8.64
C ASP A 83 -2.65 12.79 -7.85
N VAL A 84 -1.72 11.86 -7.60
CA VAL A 84 -1.98 10.62 -6.88
C VAL A 84 -0.82 10.31 -5.93
N VAL A 85 -1.13 10.03 -4.68
CA VAL A 85 -0.21 9.44 -3.72
C VAL A 85 -0.61 7.99 -3.49
N VAL A 86 0.30 7.06 -3.69
CA VAL A 86 0.09 5.62 -3.43
C VAL A 86 0.89 5.25 -2.18
N ALA A 87 0.21 4.76 -1.15
CA ALA A 87 0.82 4.20 0.06
C ALA A 87 0.49 2.71 0.13
N GLY A 88 1.41 1.89 -0.34
CA GLY A 88 1.19 0.45 -0.49
C GLY A 88 1.79 -0.37 0.62
N GLU A 89 0.95 -1.03 1.45
CA GLU A 89 1.40 -1.91 2.54
C GLU A 89 2.33 -1.18 3.53
N VAL A 90 1.95 0.04 3.93
CA VAL A 90 2.71 0.89 4.86
C VAL A 90 1.96 1.09 6.17
N ILE A 91 0.65 1.39 6.09
CA ILE A 91 -0.13 1.88 7.22
C ILE A 91 -0.22 0.90 8.38
N GLU A 92 -0.14 -0.39 8.10
CA GLU A 92 -0.14 -1.47 9.10
C GLU A 92 1.15 -1.58 9.90
N HIS A 93 2.25 -0.98 9.42
CA HIS A 93 3.54 -0.95 10.08
C HIS A 93 3.75 0.28 10.96
N LEU A 94 2.85 1.27 10.87
CA LEU A 94 3.04 2.55 11.52
C LEU A 94 2.58 2.53 12.99
N ASP A 95 3.41 3.06 13.87
CA ASP A 95 3.04 3.31 15.27
C ASP A 95 2.07 4.48 15.39
N ALA A 96 2.19 5.47 14.50
CA ALA A 96 1.42 6.70 14.50
C ALA A 96 0.85 7.02 13.10
N PRO A 97 -0.24 6.38 12.67
CA PRO A 97 -0.80 6.60 11.33
C PRO A 97 -1.39 8.00 11.12
N GLY A 98 -1.74 8.72 12.20
CA GLY A 98 -2.26 10.09 12.09
C GLY A 98 -1.25 11.08 11.49
N PRO A 99 -0.05 11.25 12.05
CA PRO A 99 1.02 12.07 11.45
C PRO A 99 1.33 11.68 10.01
N PHE A 100 1.41 10.39 9.70
CA PHE A 100 1.59 9.88 8.34
C PHE A 100 0.51 10.42 7.40
N LEU A 101 -0.76 10.27 7.75
CA LEU A 101 -1.87 10.74 6.91
C LEU A 101 -1.86 12.26 6.73
N ARG A 102 -1.42 13.03 7.74
CA ARG A 102 -1.22 14.47 7.60
C ARG A 102 -0.04 14.81 6.68
N ALA A 103 1.03 14.03 6.70
CA ALA A 103 2.16 14.20 5.77
C ALA A 103 1.72 13.94 4.31
N MET A 104 0.89 12.92 4.06
CA MET A 104 0.34 12.66 2.73
C MET A 104 -0.45 13.84 2.16
N ARG A 105 -1.10 14.63 3.02
CA ARG A 105 -1.79 15.86 2.61
C ARG A 105 -0.86 16.91 1.96
N ARG A 106 0.42 16.91 2.31
CA ARG A 106 1.42 17.82 1.73
C ARG A 106 1.89 17.36 0.35
N LEU A 107 1.76 16.06 0.07
CA LEU A 107 2.21 15.44 -1.17
C LEU A 107 1.15 15.44 -2.27
N VAL A 108 -0.10 15.72 -1.95
CA VAL A 108 -1.21 15.61 -2.89
C VAL A 108 -1.80 16.98 -3.23
N THR A 109 -2.23 17.17 -4.48
CA THR A 109 -2.98 18.37 -4.89
C THR A 109 -4.34 18.44 -4.19
N PRO A 110 -5.00 19.63 -4.10
CA PRO A 110 -6.33 19.75 -3.47
C PRO A 110 -7.40 18.82 -4.07
N THR A 111 -7.29 18.50 -5.35
CA THR A 111 -8.20 17.58 -6.08
C THR A 111 -7.59 16.21 -6.34
N GLY A 112 -6.43 15.94 -5.77
CA GLY A 112 -5.71 14.69 -5.97
C GLY A 112 -6.27 13.53 -5.14
N LEU A 113 -5.61 12.39 -5.22
CA LEU A 113 -6.08 11.13 -4.63
C LEU A 113 -5.00 10.50 -3.76
N LEU A 114 -5.35 10.13 -2.54
CA LEU A 114 -4.57 9.20 -1.74
C LEU A 114 -5.14 7.79 -1.91
N VAL A 115 -4.31 6.85 -2.29
CA VAL A 115 -4.64 5.43 -2.42
C VAL A 115 -3.82 4.64 -1.41
N VAL A 116 -4.48 4.02 -0.45
CA VAL A 116 -3.85 3.20 0.59
C VAL A 116 -4.16 1.74 0.32
N THR A 117 -3.14 0.87 0.33
CA THR A 117 -3.35 -0.58 0.38
C THR A 117 -2.84 -1.13 1.70
N THR A 118 -3.48 -2.19 2.19
CA THR A 118 -3.11 -2.85 3.45
C THR A 118 -3.71 -4.26 3.49
N PRO A 119 -3.16 -5.21 4.26
CA PRO A 119 -3.80 -6.48 4.51
C PRO A 119 -5.20 -6.30 5.11
N ASN A 120 -6.13 -7.10 4.64
CA ASN A 120 -7.51 -7.01 5.08
C ASN A 120 -7.73 -7.76 6.40
N ALA A 121 -8.22 -7.06 7.42
CA ALA A 121 -8.55 -7.66 8.72
C ALA A 121 -9.50 -8.86 8.61
N TYR A 122 -10.42 -8.82 7.63
CA TYR A 122 -11.42 -9.87 7.41
C TYR A 122 -10.95 -10.96 6.44
N ARG A 123 -9.65 -11.03 6.13
CA ARG A 123 -9.10 -12.11 5.32
C ARG A 123 -9.49 -13.47 5.89
N LEU A 124 -10.00 -14.37 5.04
CA LEU A 124 -10.51 -15.68 5.50
C LEU A 124 -9.51 -16.47 6.35
N LEU A 125 -8.22 -16.43 6.01
CA LEU A 125 -7.17 -17.10 6.79
C LEU A 125 -7.01 -16.54 8.21
N ASN A 126 -7.34 -15.26 8.45
CA ASN A 126 -7.29 -14.66 9.78
C ASN A 126 -8.34 -15.24 10.75
N PHE A 127 -9.38 -15.87 10.21
CA PHE A 127 -10.38 -16.58 11.01
C PHE A 127 -10.05 -18.06 11.19
N LEU A 128 -9.46 -18.69 10.17
CA LEU A 128 -9.21 -20.13 10.18
C LEU A 128 -7.92 -20.50 10.93
N ALA A 129 -6.86 -19.72 10.79
CA ALA A 129 -5.58 -20.04 11.41
C ALA A 129 -5.63 -20.02 12.95
N PRO A 130 -6.27 -19.05 13.63
CA PRO A 130 -6.39 -19.05 15.08
C PRO A 130 -7.11 -20.26 15.65
N ALA A 131 -8.03 -20.89 14.91
CA ALA A 131 -8.66 -22.13 15.31
C ALA A 131 -7.66 -23.29 15.46
N THR A 132 -6.48 -23.20 14.86
CA THR A 132 -5.37 -24.15 15.00
C THR A 132 -4.29 -23.71 15.97
N GLY A 133 -4.51 -22.58 16.69
CA GLY A 133 -3.53 -21.99 17.60
C GLY A 133 -2.41 -21.22 16.92
N VAL A 134 -2.57 -20.84 15.63
CA VAL A 134 -1.57 -20.10 14.84
C VAL A 134 -2.11 -18.73 14.47
N GLU A 135 -1.33 -17.69 14.70
CA GLU A 135 -1.59 -16.36 14.17
C GLU A 135 -0.75 -16.12 12.90
N LEU A 136 -1.41 -15.78 11.79
CA LEU A 136 -0.76 -15.50 10.51
C LEU A 136 -0.66 -14.01 10.29
N VAL A 137 0.23 -13.36 11.03
CA VAL A 137 0.54 -11.93 10.94
C VAL A 137 2.02 -11.74 10.65
N HIS A 138 2.36 -10.68 9.93
CA HIS A 138 3.75 -10.28 9.76
C HIS A 138 4.27 -9.73 11.10
N PRO A 139 5.50 -10.07 11.54
CA PRO A 139 6.02 -9.65 12.86
C PRO A 139 5.99 -8.13 13.10
N ASP A 140 6.15 -7.35 12.03
CA ASP A 140 6.24 -5.89 12.10
C ASP A 140 4.87 -5.19 11.93
N HIS A 141 3.78 -5.94 11.83
CA HIS A 141 2.45 -5.32 11.79
C HIS A 141 2.01 -4.88 13.17
N THR A 142 1.66 -3.62 13.30
CA THR A 142 1.13 -3.00 14.54
C THR A 142 -0.39 -2.90 14.54
N ALA A 143 -1.02 -2.99 13.36
CA ALA A 143 -2.47 -2.81 13.23
C ALA A 143 -3.09 -3.70 12.13
N TRP A 144 -4.38 -3.98 12.32
CA TRP A 144 -5.26 -4.58 11.31
C TRP A 144 -6.34 -3.59 10.90
N HIS A 145 -6.55 -3.44 9.60
CA HIS A 145 -7.55 -2.53 9.06
C HIS A 145 -8.67 -3.28 8.35
N SER A 146 -9.91 -2.91 8.66
CA SER A 146 -11.08 -3.22 7.85
C SER A 146 -11.41 -2.01 6.96
N PRO A 147 -12.28 -2.16 5.93
CA PRO A 147 -12.70 -1.01 5.14
C PRO A 147 -13.24 0.14 6.00
N HIS A 148 -14.05 -0.20 7.00
CA HIS A 148 -14.66 0.79 7.87
C HIS A 148 -13.67 1.45 8.83
N THR A 149 -12.78 0.67 9.45
CA THR A 149 -11.79 1.25 10.39
C THR A 149 -10.77 2.12 9.66
N LEU A 150 -10.34 1.72 8.45
CA LEU A 150 -9.44 2.53 7.63
C LEU A 150 -10.13 3.81 7.13
N ALA A 151 -11.38 3.72 6.65
CA ALA A 151 -12.14 4.90 6.26
C ALA A 151 -12.32 5.88 7.42
N ASN A 152 -12.62 5.40 8.63
CA ASN A 152 -12.72 6.25 9.82
C ASN A 152 -11.38 6.91 10.18
N LEU A 153 -10.28 6.16 10.07
CA LEU A 153 -8.95 6.69 10.33
C LEU A 153 -8.60 7.81 9.34
N LEU A 154 -8.84 7.59 8.06
CA LEU A 154 -8.70 8.59 7.00
C LEU A 154 -9.54 9.83 7.29
N ALA A 155 -10.84 9.64 7.57
CA ALA A 155 -11.78 10.74 7.81
C ALA A 155 -11.37 11.63 9.00
N ARG A 156 -10.83 11.03 10.07
CA ARG A 156 -10.34 11.76 11.25
C ARG A 156 -9.05 12.54 10.97
N ASN A 157 -8.31 12.20 9.91
CA ASN A 157 -7.06 12.85 9.54
C ASN A 157 -7.16 13.73 8.28
N GLY A 158 -8.35 14.25 7.99
CA GLY A 158 -8.56 15.26 6.94
C GLY A 158 -8.71 14.69 5.53
N TRP A 159 -9.15 13.45 5.42
CA TRP A 159 -9.45 12.80 4.15
C TRP A 159 -10.94 12.51 4.02
N GLU A 160 -11.44 12.47 2.81
CA GLU A 160 -12.81 12.06 2.46
C GLU A 160 -12.73 10.74 1.70
N PRO A 161 -13.01 9.59 2.35
CA PRO A 161 -13.02 8.30 1.70
C PRO A 161 -14.10 8.24 0.62
N GLU A 162 -13.70 7.92 -0.62
CA GLU A 162 -14.60 7.81 -1.77
C GLU A 162 -15.01 6.37 -2.03
N GLY A 163 -14.08 5.42 -1.86
CA GLY A 163 -14.37 4.02 -2.13
C GLY A 163 -13.33 3.05 -1.61
N ALA A 164 -13.71 1.77 -1.71
CA ALA A 164 -12.86 0.66 -1.34
C ALA A 164 -12.97 -0.48 -2.35
N ALA A 165 -11.88 -1.22 -2.51
CA ALA A 165 -11.82 -2.44 -3.30
C ALA A 165 -10.96 -3.49 -2.59
N TYR A 166 -10.98 -4.71 -3.10
CA TYR A 166 -10.24 -5.83 -2.54
C TYR A 166 -9.33 -6.44 -3.58
N TYR A 167 -8.22 -7.01 -3.12
CA TYR A 167 -7.33 -7.75 -4.00
C TYR A 167 -6.95 -9.10 -3.39
N GLN A 168 -6.46 -9.98 -4.27
CA GLN A 168 -5.97 -11.30 -3.91
C GLN A 168 -4.48 -11.37 -4.22
N ASN A 169 -3.70 -11.82 -3.26
CA ASN A 169 -2.29 -12.07 -3.50
C ASN A 169 -2.09 -13.29 -4.42
N PRO A 170 -1.07 -13.29 -5.27
CA PRO A 170 -0.74 -14.48 -6.06
C PRO A 170 -0.37 -15.65 -5.15
N PRO A 171 -0.63 -16.90 -5.56
CA PRO A 171 -0.24 -18.07 -4.77
C PRO A 171 1.28 -18.15 -4.64
N PRO A 172 1.79 -18.67 -3.51
CA PRO A 172 3.21 -18.87 -3.34
C PRO A 172 3.76 -19.85 -4.39
N LYS A 173 4.96 -19.59 -4.90
CA LYS A 173 5.64 -20.45 -5.86
C LYS A 173 6.32 -21.62 -5.13
N ILE A 174 5.56 -22.64 -4.79
CA ILE A 174 6.06 -23.88 -4.18
C ILE A 174 5.98 -25.00 -5.22
N ALA A 175 7.08 -25.70 -5.45
CA ALA A 175 7.13 -26.83 -6.39
C ALA A 175 6.64 -28.12 -5.73
N GLY A 176 6.37 -29.13 -6.54
CA GLY A 176 6.02 -30.47 -6.09
C GLY A 176 4.58 -30.66 -5.60
N PRO A 177 4.25 -31.82 -4.99
CA PRO A 177 2.89 -32.17 -4.55
C PRO A 177 2.35 -31.19 -3.51
N VAL A 178 3.19 -30.74 -2.57
CA VAL A 178 2.82 -29.74 -1.56
C VAL A 178 2.40 -28.42 -2.24
N GLY A 179 3.15 -27.97 -3.24
CA GLY A 179 2.80 -26.78 -4.00
C GLY A 179 1.48 -26.95 -4.79
N ALA A 180 1.18 -28.14 -5.29
CA ALA A 180 -0.10 -28.41 -5.93
C ALA A 180 -1.26 -28.33 -4.93
N ALA A 181 -1.11 -28.89 -3.74
CA ALA A 181 -2.11 -28.81 -2.67
C ALA A 181 -2.33 -27.36 -2.21
N VAL A 182 -1.25 -26.59 -2.02
CA VAL A 182 -1.32 -25.16 -1.66
C VAL A 182 -2.04 -24.35 -2.74
N ARG A 183 -1.74 -24.60 -4.03
CA ARG A 183 -2.45 -23.93 -5.13
C ARG A 183 -3.93 -24.27 -5.18
N GLY A 184 -4.29 -25.55 -4.93
CA GLY A 184 -5.68 -26.00 -4.85
C GLY A 184 -6.46 -25.31 -3.72
N ALA A 185 -5.91 -25.33 -2.51
CA ALA A 185 -6.47 -24.60 -1.37
C ALA A 185 -6.59 -23.10 -1.70
N ARG A 186 -5.54 -22.49 -2.28
CA ARG A 186 -5.55 -21.09 -2.67
C ARG A 186 -6.65 -20.76 -3.69
N ALA A 187 -6.92 -21.65 -4.65
CA ALA A 187 -8.01 -21.47 -5.61
C ALA A 187 -9.38 -21.38 -4.92
N LEU A 188 -9.59 -22.18 -3.86
CA LEU A 188 -10.81 -22.10 -3.04
C LEU A 188 -10.91 -20.76 -2.31
N PHE A 189 -9.82 -20.26 -1.72
CA PHE A 189 -9.80 -18.95 -1.05
C PHE A 189 -10.04 -17.79 -2.04
N VAL A 190 -9.44 -17.84 -3.24
CA VAL A 190 -9.70 -16.86 -4.28
C VAL A 190 -11.17 -16.88 -4.71
N THR A 191 -11.75 -18.07 -4.88
CA THR A 191 -13.17 -18.21 -5.22
C THR A 191 -14.06 -17.69 -4.10
N ALA A 192 -13.76 -18.03 -2.84
CA ALA A 192 -14.47 -17.51 -1.69
C ALA A 192 -14.43 -15.98 -1.63
N GLY A 193 -13.24 -15.37 -1.86
CA GLY A 193 -13.09 -13.90 -1.91
C GLY A 193 -13.84 -13.25 -3.07
N ARG A 194 -14.07 -13.95 -4.20
CA ARG A 194 -14.93 -13.46 -5.29
C ARG A 194 -16.42 -13.48 -4.92
N LEU A 195 -16.85 -14.47 -4.17
CA LEU A 195 -18.23 -14.61 -3.70
C LEU A 195 -18.51 -13.71 -2.48
N ALA A 196 -17.51 -13.53 -1.63
CA ALA A 196 -17.55 -12.69 -0.45
C ALA A 196 -16.28 -11.79 -0.42
N PRO A 197 -16.30 -10.62 -1.07
CA PRO A 197 -15.13 -9.75 -1.24
C PRO A 197 -14.43 -9.39 0.08
N TYR A 198 -15.17 -9.33 1.18
CA TYR A 198 -14.61 -9.12 2.52
C TYR A 198 -13.60 -10.19 2.96
N TRP A 199 -13.60 -11.38 2.34
CA TRP A 199 -12.65 -12.45 2.66
C TRP A 199 -11.36 -12.41 1.85
N SER A 200 -11.21 -11.40 1.01
CA SER A 200 -10.01 -11.18 0.19
C SER A 200 -8.77 -10.88 1.04
N ASP A 201 -7.59 -11.05 0.45
CA ASP A 201 -6.32 -10.91 1.17
C ASP A 201 -6.03 -9.48 1.59
N GLY A 202 -6.29 -8.54 0.71
CA GLY A 202 -5.96 -7.15 0.93
C GLY A 202 -7.07 -6.20 0.54
N LEU A 203 -6.93 -4.99 1.02
CA LEU A 203 -7.85 -3.87 0.92
C LEU A 203 -7.17 -2.71 0.21
N ILE A 204 -7.89 -2.05 -0.67
CA ILE A 204 -7.51 -0.78 -1.29
C ILE A 204 -8.59 0.23 -0.88
N VAL A 205 -8.18 1.35 -0.31
CA VAL A 205 -9.08 2.50 -0.03
C VAL A 205 -8.51 3.72 -0.71
N TRP A 206 -9.37 4.48 -1.38
CA TRP A 206 -8.98 5.75 -1.97
C TRP A 206 -9.83 6.89 -1.41
N SER A 207 -9.20 8.06 -1.30
CA SER A 207 -9.78 9.22 -0.64
C SER A 207 -9.24 10.51 -1.22
N HIS A 208 -10.09 11.53 -1.24
CA HIS A 208 -9.69 12.90 -1.56
C HIS A 208 -9.30 13.68 -0.31
N PRO A 209 -8.49 14.72 -0.45
CA PRO A 209 -8.30 15.71 0.58
C PRO A 209 -9.65 16.35 0.97
N ARG A 210 -10.00 16.35 2.25
CA ARG A 210 -11.17 17.12 2.71
C ARG A 210 -10.88 18.62 2.57
N GLU A 211 -11.86 19.40 2.13
CA GLU A 211 -11.77 20.85 2.13
C GLU A 211 -11.66 21.39 3.56
N GLY A 212 -10.82 22.41 3.75
CA GLY A 212 -10.56 23.03 5.03
C GLY A 212 -9.18 22.67 5.64
N PRO A 213 -8.80 23.32 6.74
CA PRO A 213 -7.55 23.02 7.43
C PRO A 213 -7.56 21.57 7.93
N ALA A 214 -6.40 20.91 7.85
CA ALA A 214 -6.24 19.60 8.46
C ALA A 214 -6.56 19.69 9.95
N PRO A 215 -7.26 18.71 10.53
CA PRO A 215 -7.47 18.69 11.97
C PRO A 215 -6.11 18.70 12.69
N GLY A 216 -5.97 19.60 13.67
CA GLY A 216 -4.75 19.83 14.44
C GLY A 216 -4.33 18.63 15.29
#